data_dee8a945d434f99dd033512cccd765ab
#
_entry.id   dee8a945d434f99dd033512cccd765ab
#
_cell.length_a   1.000
_cell.length_b   1.000
_cell.length_c   1.000
_cell.angle_alpha   90.00
_cell.angle_beta   90.00
_cell.angle_gamma   90.00
#
_symmetry.space_group_name_H-M   'P 1'
#
loop_
_entity.id
_entity.type
_entity.pdbx_description
1 polymer ?
#
loop_
_entity_poly.entity_id
_entity_poly.type
_entity_poly.pdbx_seq_one_letter_code
_entity_poly.pdbx_strand_id
1 'polypeptide(L)'
;MKLFLISAFLSGLFAGSVLAQNRSDLTNSTQRISYALGMEVVRALKKDDFDVDLKTIAAGMADTRAGKPALTLNEKRIAMKQMQEDILNKAIAKKEAAGEVHRKEGAAFLAANAKKPDVNIKEVIAPNGSKAELQYKILKSGPPGLSPTKADTVTVRYHGTLVDGTPFDIFDDSVRHGDVAVFSMVDVIPGWAAALQMMKPGDKWQLFVPPDLAYADYGPPEIGMYTTLIYELELVSFSTNAPPVGNK
;
A
#
# COMPACT_ATOMS: atom_id res chain seq x y z
N MET A 1 -25.44 17.81 -80.36
CA MET A 1 -25.38 16.44 -79.80
C MET A 1 -24.11 16.24 -79.02
N LYS A 2 -24.13 16.52 -77.74
CA LYS A 2 -23.00 16.29 -76.74
C LYS A 2 -23.58 15.79 -75.45
N LEU A 3 -23.28 14.55 -75.16
CA LEU A 3 -23.66 13.83 -73.95
C LEU A 3 -22.83 14.39 -72.78
N PHE A 4 -23.43 14.89 -71.72
CA PHE A 4 -22.79 15.19 -70.45
C PHE A 4 -23.03 14.02 -69.49
N LEU A 5 -21.96 13.29 -69.16
CA LEU A 5 -21.90 12.30 -68.11
C LEU A 5 -21.75 13.04 -66.76
N ILE A 6 -22.80 12.96 -65.96
CA ILE A 6 -22.73 13.43 -64.56
C ILE A 6 -22.22 12.24 -63.73
N SER A 7 -20.97 12.38 -63.28
CA SER A 7 -20.37 11.49 -62.25
C SER A 7 -20.91 11.88 -60.90
N ALA A 8 -21.82 11.09 -60.34
CA ALA A 8 -22.28 11.23 -58.96
C ALA A 8 -21.25 10.61 -58.03
N PHE A 9 -20.51 11.47 -57.31
CA PHE A 9 -19.70 11.06 -56.19
C PHE A 9 -20.64 10.71 -55.03
N LEU A 10 -20.84 9.44 -54.81
CA LEU A 10 -21.48 8.93 -53.59
C LEU A 10 -20.45 9.00 -52.45
N SER A 11 -20.49 10.09 -51.66
CA SER A 11 -19.81 10.17 -50.39
C SER A 11 -20.54 9.27 -49.38
N GLY A 12 -20.09 8.03 -49.30
CA GLY A 12 -20.55 7.09 -48.29
C GLY A 12 -20.09 7.54 -46.92
N LEU A 13 -21.01 8.05 -46.11
CA LEU A 13 -20.83 8.19 -44.68
C LEU A 13 -20.66 6.79 -44.08
N PHE A 14 -19.44 6.36 -43.86
CA PHE A 14 -19.15 5.25 -42.96
C PHE A 14 -19.33 5.73 -41.53
N ALA A 15 -20.55 5.71 -41.02
CA ALA A 15 -20.82 5.63 -39.60
C ALA A 15 -20.50 4.20 -39.16
N GLY A 16 -19.21 3.91 -39.01
CA GLY A 16 -18.77 2.62 -38.48
C GLY A 16 -19.14 2.52 -37.01
N SER A 17 -20.22 1.82 -36.70
CA SER A 17 -20.42 1.26 -35.37
C SER A 17 -19.20 0.40 -35.03
N VAL A 18 -18.55 0.67 -33.90
CA VAL A 18 -17.50 -0.19 -33.37
C VAL A 18 -18.19 -1.47 -32.90
N LEU A 19 -18.42 -2.39 -33.81
CA LEU A 19 -18.92 -3.74 -33.51
C LEU A 19 -17.78 -4.55 -32.90
N ALA A 20 -18.07 -5.31 -31.84
CA ALA A 20 -17.14 -6.29 -31.30
C ALA A 20 -16.68 -7.22 -32.42
N GLN A 21 -15.39 -7.23 -32.71
CA GLN A 21 -14.80 -8.00 -33.80
C GLN A 21 -14.77 -9.48 -33.39
N ASN A 22 -15.39 -10.35 -34.21
CA ASN A 22 -15.34 -11.78 -33.97
C ASN A 22 -13.90 -12.32 -34.19
N ARG A 23 -13.52 -13.37 -33.44
CA ARG A 23 -12.20 -14.01 -33.57
C ARG A 23 -11.94 -14.52 -35.02
N SER A 24 -12.97 -14.87 -35.75
CA SER A 24 -12.92 -15.25 -37.17
C SER A 24 -12.46 -14.14 -38.11
N ASP A 25 -12.57 -12.86 -37.68
CA ASP A 25 -12.21 -11.71 -38.51
C ASP A 25 -10.72 -11.37 -38.43
N LEU A 26 -9.98 -11.96 -37.48
CA LEU A 26 -8.55 -11.77 -37.27
C LEU A 26 -7.74 -12.77 -38.11
N THR A 27 -7.78 -12.61 -39.42
CA THR A 27 -7.28 -13.60 -40.39
C THR A 27 -5.76 -13.53 -40.61
N ASN A 28 -5.13 -12.37 -40.39
CA ASN A 28 -3.68 -12.17 -40.60
C ASN A 28 -2.96 -11.67 -39.36
N SER A 29 -1.64 -11.76 -39.39
CA SER A 29 -0.75 -11.36 -38.29
C SER A 29 -0.93 -9.91 -37.87
N THR A 30 -1.03 -8.97 -38.82
CA THR A 30 -1.18 -7.53 -38.55
C THR A 30 -2.46 -7.24 -37.79
N GLN A 31 -3.59 -7.86 -38.18
CA GLN A 31 -4.86 -7.70 -37.48
C GLN A 31 -4.79 -8.23 -36.04
N ARG A 32 -4.17 -9.38 -35.81
CA ARG A 32 -3.99 -9.97 -34.48
C ARG A 32 -3.10 -9.10 -33.60
N ILE A 33 -2.00 -8.57 -34.11
CA ILE A 33 -1.11 -7.66 -33.40
C ILE A 33 -1.84 -6.37 -33.03
N SER A 34 -2.57 -5.77 -33.99
CA SER A 34 -3.32 -4.54 -33.75
C SER A 34 -4.40 -4.73 -32.69
N TYR A 35 -5.11 -5.85 -32.72
CA TYR A 35 -6.12 -6.19 -31.72
C TYR A 35 -5.48 -6.39 -30.33
N ALA A 36 -4.36 -7.11 -30.26
CA ALA A 36 -3.62 -7.32 -29.01
C ALA A 36 -3.11 -6.00 -28.40
N LEU A 37 -2.61 -5.08 -29.22
CA LEU A 37 -2.23 -3.73 -28.76
C LEU A 37 -3.42 -2.97 -28.16
N GLY A 38 -4.60 -3.04 -28.79
CA GLY A 38 -5.82 -2.46 -28.23
C GLY A 38 -6.21 -3.05 -26.87
N MET A 39 -6.05 -4.37 -26.70
CA MET A 39 -6.30 -5.03 -25.43
C MET A 39 -5.34 -4.53 -24.34
N GLU A 40 -4.05 -4.38 -24.64
CA GLU A 40 -3.07 -3.89 -23.65
C GLU A 40 -3.31 -2.42 -23.26
N VAL A 41 -3.68 -1.56 -24.20
CA VAL A 41 -4.05 -0.16 -23.90
C VAL A 41 -5.21 -0.11 -22.91
N VAL A 42 -6.29 -0.85 -23.16
CA VAL A 42 -7.46 -0.87 -22.27
C VAL A 42 -7.11 -1.50 -20.92
N ARG A 43 -6.26 -2.54 -20.90
CA ARG A 43 -5.80 -3.15 -19.65
C ARG A 43 -5.03 -2.17 -18.78
N ALA A 44 -4.11 -1.39 -19.37
CA ALA A 44 -3.36 -0.37 -18.66
C ALA A 44 -4.28 0.71 -18.06
N LEU A 45 -5.22 1.24 -18.84
CA LEU A 45 -6.17 2.25 -18.39
C LEU A 45 -7.08 1.73 -17.26
N LYS A 46 -7.55 0.48 -17.34
CA LYS A 46 -8.35 -0.15 -16.29
C LYS A 46 -7.57 -0.37 -14.99
N LYS A 47 -6.26 -0.66 -15.08
CA LYS A 47 -5.41 -0.81 -13.90
C LYS A 47 -5.36 0.48 -13.08
N ASP A 48 -5.35 1.61 -13.76
CA ASP A 48 -5.30 2.94 -13.15
C ASP A 48 -6.70 3.52 -12.86
N ASP A 49 -7.76 2.71 -13.04
CA ASP A 49 -9.17 3.12 -12.88
C ASP A 49 -9.51 4.39 -13.68
N PHE A 50 -8.93 4.48 -14.91
CA PHE A 50 -9.11 5.63 -15.80
C PHE A 50 -10.07 5.28 -16.93
N ASP A 51 -11.20 5.98 -17.00
CA ASP A 51 -12.21 5.82 -18.03
C ASP A 51 -11.91 6.70 -19.25
N VAL A 52 -12.08 6.14 -20.43
CA VAL A 52 -11.81 6.82 -21.72
C VAL A 52 -12.85 6.47 -22.77
N ASP A 53 -13.12 7.42 -23.65
CA ASP A 53 -13.89 7.16 -24.86
C ASP A 53 -13.02 6.46 -25.93
N LEU A 54 -13.24 5.17 -26.06
CA LEU A 54 -12.53 4.33 -27.04
C LEU A 54 -12.71 4.78 -28.49
N LYS A 55 -13.86 5.38 -28.81
CA LYS A 55 -14.13 5.92 -30.14
C LYS A 55 -13.23 7.13 -30.43
N THR A 56 -13.09 8.01 -29.46
CA THR A 56 -12.21 9.19 -29.56
C THR A 56 -10.73 8.78 -29.59
N ILE A 57 -10.32 7.73 -28.85
CA ILE A 57 -8.97 7.16 -28.97
C ILE A 57 -8.70 6.67 -30.39
N ALA A 58 -9.63 5.91 -30.98
CA ALA A 58 -9.48 5.41 -32.34
C ALA A 58 -9.40 6.55 -33.37
N ALA A 59 -10.20 7.62 -33.20
CA ALA A 59 -10.11 8.82 -34.04
C ALA A 59 -8.73 9.50 -33.92
N GLY A 60 -8.23 9.70 -32.71
CA GLY A 60 -6.90 10.29 -32.47
C GLY A 60 -5.76 9.48 -33.09
N MET A 61 -5.86 8.15 -33.08
CA MET A 61 -4.91 7.27 -33.79
C MET A 61 -4.97 7.47 -35.30
N ALA A 62 -6.17 7.54 -35.90
CA ALA A 62 -6.37 7.74 -37.32
C ALA A 62 -5.85 9.11 -37.79
N ASP A 63 -6.18 10.17 -37.07
CA ASP A 63 -5.78 11.54 -37.38
C ASP A 63 -4.27 11.72 -37.27
N THR A 64 -3.65 11.14 -36.22
CA THR A 64 -2.19 11.14 -36.06
C THR A 64 -1.50 10.43 -37.23
N ARG A 65 -2.01 9.27 -37.65
CA ARG A 65 -1.49 8.52 -38.81
C ARG A 65 -1.63 9.32 -40.11
N ALA A 66 -2.70 10.10 -40.25
CA ALA A 66 -2.94 10.95 -41.39
C ALA A 66 -2.11 12.26 -41.38
N GLY A 67 -1.38 12.52 -40.30
CA GLY A 67 -0.62 13.79 -40.14
C GLY A 67 -1.51 15.00 -39.87
N LYS A 68 -2.75 14.80 -39.44
CA LYS A 68 -3.76 15.86 -39.22
C LYS A 68 -4.41 15.71 -37.81
N PRO A 69 -3.62 15.75 -36.72
CA PRO A 69 -4.19 15.64 -35.38
C PRO A 69 -5.09 16.84 -35.06
N ALA A 70 -6.22 16.60 -34.44
CA ALA A 70 -7.17 17.64 -34.05
C ALA A 70 -6.67 18.52 -32.90
N LEU A 71 -5.72 18.01 -32.08
CA LEU A 71 -5.11 18.76 -30.98
C LEU A 71 -3.73 19.24 -31.37
N THR A 72 -3.40 20.46 -30.96
CA THR A 72 -2.03 20.97 -30.98
C THR A 72 -1.16 20.23 -29.95
N LEU A 73 0.17 20.32 -30.10
CA LEU A 73 1.11 19.74 -29.13
C LEU A 73 0.91 20.28 -27.71
N ASN A 74 0.50 21.53 -27.56
CA ASN A 74 0.24 22.14 -26.27
C ASN A 74 -1.05 21.60 -25.65
N GLU A 75 -2.14 21.50 -26.40
CA GLU A 75 -3.41 20.92 -25.94
C GLU A 75 -3.24 19.46 -25.55
N LYS A 76 -2.51 18.68 -26.35
CA LYS A 76 -2.14 17.30 -25.99
C LYS A 76 -1.41 17.25 -24.65
N ARG A 77 -0.40 18.12 -24.44
CA ARG A 77 0.38 18.16 -23.20
C ARG A 77 -0.50 18.47 -22.00
N ILE A 78 -1.42 19.41 -22.13
CA ILE A 78 -2.38 19.78 -21.08
C ILE A 78 -3.29 18.62 -20.76
N ALA A 79 -3.88 17.96 -21.75
CA ALA A 79 -4.77 16.81 -21.56
C ALA A 79 -4.04 15.63 -20.88
N MET A 80 -2.80 15.34 -21.30
CA MET A 80 -2.00 14.26 -20.69
C MET A 80 -1.62 14.58 -19.23
N LYS A 81 -1.33 15.86 -18.91
CA LYS A 81 -1.07 16.29 -17.54
C LYS A 81 -2.31 16.12 -16.67
N GLN A 82 -3.48 16.55 -17.17
CA GLN A 82 -4.76 16.36 -16.47
C GLN A 82 -5.04 14.88 -16.18
N MET A 83 -4.82 14.00 -17.17
CA MET A 83 -4.97 12.56 -16.97
C MET A 83 -4.08 12.04 -15.82
N GLN A 84 -2.82 12.47 -15.76
CA GLN A 84 -1.90 12.06 -14.69
C GLN A 84 -2.36 12.55 -13.32
N GLU A 85 -2.83 13.79 -13.24
CA GLU A 85 -3.38 14.38 -12.01
C GLU A 85 -4.64 13.65 -11.56
N ASP A 86 -5.54 13.31 -12.47
CA ASP A 86 -6.78 12.58 -12.16
C ASP A 86 -6.49 11.16 -11.65
N ILE A 87 -5.55 10.44 -12.29
CA ILE A 87 -5.12 9.10 -11.83
C ILE A 87 -4.52 9.19 -10.43
N LEU A 88 -3.64 10.17 -10.19
CA LEU A 88 -3.00 10.38 -8.89
C LEU A 88 -4.05 10.69 -7.81
N ASN A 89 -4.96 11.62 -8.09
CA ASN A 89 -6.01 12.02 -7.15
C ASN A 89 -6.95 10.86 -6.79
N LYS A 90 -7.32 10.03 -7.77
CA LYS A 90 -8.09 8.80 -7.53
C LYS A 90 -7.33 7.80 -6.66
N ALA A 91 -6.04 7.61 -6.92
CA ALA A 91 -5.21 6.71 -6.12
C ALA A 91 -5.07 7.20 -4.67
N ILE A 92 -4.90 8.50 -4.45
CA ILE A 92 -4.87 9.12 -3.12
C ILE A 92 -6.21 8.91 -2.42
N ALA A 93 -7.32 9.28 -3.05
CA ALA A 93 -8.65 9.13 -2.47
C ALA A 93 -8.98 7.68 -2.09
N LYS A 94 -8.56 6.71 -2.92
CA LYS A 94 -8.71 5.28 -2.62
C LYS A 94 -7.91 4.86 -1.39
N LYS A 95 -6.67 5.33 -1.28
CA LYS A 95 -5.82 5.08 -0.10
C LYS A 95 -6.42 5.68 1.18
N GLU A 96 -6.88 6.92 1.11
CA GLU A 96 -7.52 7.61 2.24
C GLU A 96 -8.80 6.90 2.68
N ALA A 97 -9.65 6.51 1.74
CA ALA A 97 -10.87 5.76 2.03
C ALA A 97 -10.57 4.42 2.72
N ALA A 98 -9.57 3.68 2.25
CA ALA A 98 -9.12 2.45 2.90
C ALA A 98 -8.56 2.73 4.30
N GLY A 99 -7.77 3.78 4.45
CA GLY A 99 -7.21 4.21 5.74
C GLY A 99 -8.29 4.56 6.76
N GLU A 100 -9.40 5.20 6.35
CA GLU A 100 -10.51 5.47 7.24
C GLU A 100 -11.25 4.20 7.70
N VAL A 101 -11.33 3.18 6.86
CA VAL A 101 -11.84 1.85 7.26
C VAL A 101 -10.94 1.25 8.33
N HIS A 102 -9.61 1.19 8.09
CA HIS A 102 -8.65 0.67 9.06
C HIS A 102 -8.69 1.43 10.39
N ARG A 103 -8.82 2.76 10.34
CA ARG A 103 -8.92 3.60 11.53
C ARG A 103 -10.15 3.23 12.39
N LYS A 104 -11.32 3.06 11.76
CA LYS A 104 -12.56 2.70 12.45
C LYS A 104 -12.50 1.28 13.04
N GLU A 105 -12.05 0.33 12.25
CA GLU A 105 -11.92 -1.07 12.68
C GLU A 105 -10.89 -1.21 13.79
N GLY A 106 -9.73 -0.57 13.65
CA GLY A 106 -8.68 -0.56 14.66
C GLY A 106 -9.13 0.08 15.97
N ALA A 107 -9.82 1.24 15.91
CA ALA A 107 -10.35 1.90 17.09
C ALA A 107 -11.40 1.05 17.81
N ALA A 108 -12.31 0.43 17.06
CA ALA A 108 -13.32 -0.47 17.64
C ALA A 108 -12.67 -1.70 18.30
N PHE A 109 -11.67 -2.28 17.64
CA PHE A 109 -10.89 -3.41 18.18
C PHE A 109 -10.19 -3.01 19.49
N LEU A 110 -9.44 -1.91 19.51
CA LEU A 110 -8.72 -1.44 20.69
C LEU A 110 -9.66 -1.13 21.86
N ALA A 111 -10.81 -0.47 21.58
CA ALA A 111 -11.80 -0.17 22.60
C ALA A 111 -12.43 -1.43 23.22
N ALA A 112 -12.63 -2.47 22.43
CA ALA A 112 -13.09 -3.77 22.92
C ALA A 112 -11.99 -4.52 23.68
N ASN A 113 -10.76 -4.47 23.17
CA ASN A 113 -9.62 -5.17 23.75
C ASN A 113 -9.22 -4.61 25.12
N ALA A 114 -9.27 -3.29 25.31
CA ALA A 114 -8.99 -2.61 26.58
C ALA A 114 -9.87 -3.06 27.75
N LYS A 115 -11.04 -3.65 27.46
CA LYS A 115 -11.97 -4.15 28.50
C LYS A 115 -11.63 -5.58 28.99
N LYS A 116 -10.68 -6.25 28.36
CA LYS A 116 -10.28 -7.60 28.73
C LYS A 116 -9.41 -7.55 29.99
N PRO A 117 -9.61 -8.46 30.97
CA PRO A 117 -8.94 -8.38 32.27
C PRO A 117 -7.43 -8.64 32.21
N ASP A 118 -6.95 -9.29 31.15
CA ASP A 118 -5.54 -9.64 30.93
C ASP A 118 -4.80 -8.62 30.03
N VAL A 119 -5.47 -7.53 29.65
CA VAL A 119 -4.89 -6.46 28.85
C VAL A 119 -4.42 -5.32 29.76
N ASN A 120 -3.16 -4.99 29.63
CA ASN A 120 -2.53 -3.83 30.27
C ASN A 120 -2.48 -2.67 29.29
N ILE A 121 -2.49 -1.42 29.80
CA ILE A 121 -2.43 -0.20 29.02
C ILE A 121 -1.25 0.64 29.48
N LYS A 122 -0.48 1.14 28.52
CA LYS A 122 0.62 2.09 28.70
C LYS A 122 0.40 3.33 27.85
N GLU A 123 0.25 4.50 28.49
CA GLU A 123 0.26 5.77 27.76
C GLU A 123 1.68 6.04 27.21
N VAL A 124 1.76 6.39 25.94
CA VAL A 124 2.99 6.69 25.21
C VAL A 124 2.78 7.99 24.44
N ILE A 125 3.78 8.85 24.41
CA ILE A 125 3.77 10.04 23.57
C ILE A 125 4.21 9.63 22.17
N ALA A 126 3.32 9.79 21.20
CA ALA A 126 3.58 9.51 19.79
C ALA A 126 4.53 10.56 19.18
N PRO A 127 5.17 10.28 18.04
CA PRO A 127 6.09 11.23 17.38
C PRO A 127 5.45 12.58 17.01
N ASN A 128 4.15 12.62 16.77
CA ASN A 128 3.39 13.84 16.52
C ASN A 128 3.06 14.65 17.79
N GLY A 129 3.49 14.19 18.98
CA GLY A 129 3.24 14.81 20.27
C GLY A 129 1.90 14.44 20.91
N SER A 130 1.05 13.67 20.26
CA SER A 130 -0.20 13.18 20.84
C SER A 130 0.03 12.07 21.85
N LYS A 131 -0.94 11.87 22.74
CA LYS A 131 -0.96 10.71 23.63
C LYS A 131 -1.67 9.56 22.94
N ALA A 132 -1.06 8.36 22.98
CA ALA A 132 -1.63 7.15 22.46
C ALA A 132 -1.46 6.00 23.47
N GLU A 133 -2.37 5.04 23.45
CA GLU A 133 -2.38 3.91 24.38
C GLU A 133 -1.84 2.65 23.70
N LEU A 134 -0.65 2.22 24.10
CA LEU A 134 -0.17 0.88 23.80
C LEU A 134 -0.88 -0.10 24.71
N GLN A 135 -1.57 -1.08 24.13
CA GLN A 135 -2.15 -2.20 24.87
C GLN A 135 -1.26 -3.43 24.75
N TYR A 136 -1.15 -4.21 25.80
CA TYR A 136 -0.33 -5.43 25.78
C TYR A 136 -0.80 -6.49 26.76
N LYS A 137 -0.46 -7.74 26.44
CA LYS A 137 -0.60 -8.90 27.32
C LYS A 137 0.77 -9.54 27.54
N ILE A 138 1.03 -9.97 28.75
CA ILE A 138 2.22 -10.76 29.08
C ILE A 138 1.90 -12.23 28.84
N LEU A 139 2.46 -12.84 27.78
CA LEU A 139 2.28 -14.26 27.47
C LEU A 139 3.25 -15.14 28.24
N LYS A 140 4.48 -14.64 28.46
CA LYS A 140 5.54 -15.31 29.21
C LYS A 140 6.40 -14.26 29.87
N SER A 141 6.79 -14.49 31.13
CA SER A 141 7.76 -13.68 31.84
C SER A 141 9.13 -14.36 31.86
N GLY A 142 10.15 -13.62 31.46
CA GLY A 142 11.55 -14.03 31.59
C GLY A 142 12.05 -13.93 33.04
N PRO A 143 13.29 -14.33 33.29
CA PRO A 143 13.92 -14.19 34.60
C PRO A 143 14.05 -12.72 35.00
N PRO A 144 14.18 -12.41 36.30
CA PRO A 144 14.50 -11.04 36.74
C PRO A 144 15.78 -10.51 36.07
N GLY A 145 15.71 -9.28 35.57
CA GLY A 145 16.84 -8.69 34.85
C GLY A 145 16.60 -7.23 34.48
N LEU A 146 17.53 -6.65 33.75
CA LEU A 146 17.43 -5.30 33.20
C LEU A 146 16.60 -5.32 31.90
N SER A 147 15.99 -4.18 31.60
CA SER A 147 15.31 -3.90 30.34
C SER A 147 16.20 -3.04 29.43
N PRO A 148 16.05 -3.13 28.12
CA PRO A 148 16.78 -2.26 27.19
C PRO A 148 16.46 -0.77 27.40
N THR A 149 17.41 0.06 27.06
CA THR A 149 17.26 1.50 26.95
C THR A 149 17.13 1.93 25.47
N LYS A 150 16.80 3.20 25.23
CA LYS A 150 16.73 3.74 23.85
C LYS A 150 18.04 3.68 23.06
N ALA A 151 19.19 3.54 23.76
CA ALA A 151 20.50 3.49 23.13
C ALA A 151 20.95 2.07 22.76
N ASP A 152 20.16 1.06 23.13
CA ASP A 152 20.57 -0.33 23.00
C ASP A 152 20.15 -0.94 21.66
N THR A 153 20.76 -2.08 21.35
CA THR A 153 20.37 -2.96 20.25
C THR A 153 19.69 -4.19 20.84
N VAL A 154 18.53 -4.55 20.30
CA VAL A 154 17.71 -5.68 20.76
C VAL A 154 17.74 -6.81 19.75
N THR A 155 17.70 -8.04 20.27
CA THR A 155 17.50 -9.27 19.50
C THR A 155 16.14 -9.83 19.86
N VAL A 156 15.28 -10.00 18.89
CA VAL A 156 13.86 -10.37 19.09
C VAL A 156 13.43 -11.48 18.15
N ARG A 157 12.36 -12.19 18.55
CA ARG A 157 11.48 -12.94 17.64
C ARG A 157 10.12 -12.28 17.63
N TYR A 158 9.46 -12.26 16.48
CA TYR A 158 8.15 -11.65 16.39
C TYR A 158 7.28 -12.22 15.26
N HIS A 159 5.98 -12.06 15.45
CA HIS A 159 4.96 -12.35 14.46
C HIS A 159 3.99 -11.17 14.43
N GLY A 160 3.91 -10.49 13.27
CA GLY A 160 3.03 -9.35 13.04
C GLY A 160 1.78 -9.74 12.25
N THR A 161 0.60 -9.38 12.78
CA THR A 161 -0.68 -9.58 12.09
C THR A 161 -1.51 -8.30 12.11
N LEU A 162 -2.40 -8.18 11.13
CA LEU A 162 -3.46 -7.20 11.13
C LEU A 162 -4.58 -7.61 12.10
N VAL A 163 -5.57 -6.74 12.31
CA VAL A 163 -6.70 -6.99 13.22
C VAL A 163 -7.54 -8.20 12.77
N ASP A 164 -7.62 -8.46 11.47
CA ASP A 164 -8.30 -9.61 10.88
C ASP A 164 -7.50 -10.92 10.94
N GLY A 165 -6.29 -10.89 11.48
CA GLY A 165 -5.38 -12.03 11.60
C GLY A 165 -4.47 -12.23 10.37
N THR A 166 -4.55 -11.41 9.34
CA THR A 166 -3.67 -11.49 8.18
C THR A 166 -2.23 -11.22 8.59
N PRO A 167 -1.28 -12.15 8.36
CA PRO A 167 0.13 -11.92 8.69
C PRO A 167 0.75 -10.96 7.67
N PHE A 168 1.62 -10.06 8.15
CA PHE A 168 2.36 -9.13 7.29
C PHE A 168 3.88 -9.19 7.50
N ASP A 169 4.34 -9.63 8.66
CA ASP A 169 5.77 -9.74 8.96
C ASP A 169 6.03 -10.81 10.02
N ILE A 170 6.92 -11.75 9.72
CA ILE A 170 7.15 -12.91 10.57
C ILE A 170 8.66 -13.18 10.68
N PHE A 171 9.16 -13.11 11.93
CA PHE A 171 10.49 -13.54 12.32
C PHE A 171 10.38 -14.39 13.59
N ASP A 172 9.95 -15.66 13.42
CA ASP A 172 9.82 -16.61 14.51
C ASP A 172 10.21 -18.04 14.09
N ASP A 173 10.25 -18.95 15.06
CA ASP A 173 10.63 -20.36 14.85
C ASP A 173 9.64 -21.14 13.97
N SER A 174 8.43 -20.62 13.70
CA SER A 174 7.41 -21.33 12.92
C SER A 174 7.71 -21.29 11.41
N VAL A 175 8.38 -20.22 10.96
CA VAL A 175 8.69 -19.97 9.54
C VAL A 175 10.17 -20.13 9.25
N ARG A 176 11.02 -19.71 10.17
CA ARG A 176 12.48 -19.71 10.03
C ARG A 176 13.12 -20.22 11.32
N HIS A 177 13.28 -21.52 11.46
CA HIS A 177 13.81 -22.17 12.65
C HIS A 177 15.09 -21.52 13.17
N GLY A 178 15.03 -20.94 14.37
CA GLY A 178 16.14 -20.28 15.05
C GLY A 178 16.41 -18.85 14.61
N ASP A 179 15.70 -18.28 13.64
CA ASP A 179 15.96 -16.93 13.19
C ASP A 179 15.52 -15.89 14.23
N VAL A 180 16.38 -14.93 14.44
CA VAL A 180 16.16 -13.75 15.27
C VAL A 180 16.42 -12.50 14.46
N ALA A 181 15.64 -11.45 14.70
CA ALA A 181 15.87 -10.14 14.12
C ALA A 181 16.62 -9.25 15.10
N VAL A 182 17.53 -8.43 14.59
CA VAL A 182 18.34 -7.49 15.39
C VAL A 182 18.01 -6.08 14.96
N PHE A 183 17.58 -5.26 15.93
CA PHE A 183 17.19 -3.87 15.71
C PHE A 183 17.86 -2.93 16.69
N SER A 184 18.23 -1.73 16.23
CA SER A 184 18.49 -0.62 17.14
C SER A 184 17.17 -0.10 17.70
N MET A 185 17.13 0.22 18.99
CA MET A 185 15.93 0.75 19.65
C MET A 185 15.43 2.08 19.07
N VAL A 186 16.26 2.79 18.30
CA VAL A 186 15.85 4.03 17.61
C VAL A 186 15.19 3.78 16.25
N ASP A 187 15.34 2.57 15.70
CA ASP A 187 14.83 2.21 14.36
C ASP A 187 13.51 1.43 14.41
N VAL A 188 13.05 1.06 15.61
CA VAL A 188 11.76 0.36 15.76
C VAL A 188 10.60 1.33 15.91
N ILE A 189 9.39 0.87 15.60
CA ILE A 189 8.17 1.66 15.78
C ILE A 189 8.00 2.07 17.26
N PRO A 190 7.36 3.24 17.53
CA PRO A 190 7.23 3.78 18.91
C PRO A 190 6.58 2.80 19.89
N GLY A 191 5.59 2.02 19.44
CA GLY A 191 4.95 0.99 20.24
C GLY A 191 5.91 -0.12 20.71
N TRP A 192 6.81 -0.57 19.83
CA TRP A 192 7.86 -1.52 20.19
C TRP A 192 8.86 -0.90 21.15
N ALA A 193 9.33 0.31 20.85
CA ALA A 193 10.27 1.00 21.74
C ALA A 193 9.72 1.16 23.16
N ALA A 194 8.41 1.44 23.30
CA ALA A 194 7.76 1.54 24.59
C ALA A 194 7.64 0.18 25.31
N ALA A 195 7.27 -0.88 24.59
CA ALA A 195 7.15 -2.24 25.13
C ALA A 195 8.52 -2.79 25.56
N LEU A 196 9.50 -2.76 24.66
CA LEU A 196 10.84 -3.32 24.90
C LEU A 196 11.55 -2.69 26.11
N GLN A 197 11.33 -1.40 26.38
CA GLN A 197 11.85 -0.74 27.59
C GLN A 197 11.22 -1.25 28.91
N MET A 198 10.10 -1.99 28.82
CA MET A 198 9.46 -2.64 29.97
C MET A 198 9.74 -4.14 30.03
N MET A 199 10.14 -4.76 28.91
CA MET A 199 10.43 -6.18 28.78
C MET A 199 11.84 -6.52 29.28
N LYS A 200 12.04 -7.78 29.65
CA LYS A 200 13.34 -8.37 29.98
C LYS A 200 13.65 -9.54 29.07
N PRO A 201 14.90 -9.92 28.86
CA PRO A 201 15.24 -11.11 28.10
C PRO A 201 14.45 -12.34 28.56
N GLY A 202 13.82 -13.03 27.63
CA GLY A 202 12.92 -14.16 27.87
C GLY A 202 11.44 -13.79 28.04
N ASP A 203 11.08 -12.49 28.13
CA ASP A 203 9.69 -12.05 28.06
C ASP A 203 9.14 -12.26 26.65
N LYS A 204 7.88 -12.77 26.58
CA LYS A 204 7.07 -12.80 25.35
C LYS A 204 5.75 -12.08 25.62
N TRP A 205 5.46 -11.04 24.85
CA TRP A 205 4.28 -10.24 25.00
C TRP A 205 3.46 -10.22 23.71
N GLN A 206 2.15 -10.05 23.83
CA GLN A 206 1.29 -9.68 22.71
C GLN A 206 1.03 -8.18 22.82
N LEU A 207 1.38 -7.45 21.75
CA LEU A 207 1.21 -6.00 21.66
C LEU A 207 0.05 -5.69 20.72
N PHE A 208 -0.73 -4.68 21.07
CA PHE A 208 -1.79 -4.10 20.23
C PHE A 208 -1.44 -2.64 20.04
N VAL A 209 -0.87 -2.33 18.90
CA VAL A 209 -0.21 -1.06 18.61
C VAL A 209 -1.14 -0.17 17.78
N PRO A 210 -1.63 0.95 18.33
CA PRO A 210 -2.44 1.88 17.57
C PRO A 210 -1.62 2.54 16.45
N PRO A 211 -2.27 3.07 15.39
CA PRO A 211 -1.60 3.67 14.25
C PRO A 211 -0.54 4.72 14.62
N ASP A 212 -0.84 5.59 15.60
CA ASP A 212 0.06 6.66 16.04
C ASP A 212 1.36 6.17 16.68
N LEU A 213 1.40 4.93 17.14
CA LEU A 213 2.59 4.25 17.67
C LEU A 213 3.19 3.24 16.69
N ALA A 214 2.69 3.22 15.44
CA ALA A 214 3.16 2.38 14.35
C ALA A 214 3.55 3.26 13.14
N TYR A 215 2.87 3.07 12.00
CA TYR A 215 3.20 3.75 10.74
C TYR A 215 2.32 4.96 10.43
N ALA A 216 1.29 5.24 11.22
CA ALA A 216 0.34 6.35 11.03
C ALA A 216 -0.20 6.37 9.58
N ASP A 217 0.04 7.47 8.85
CA ASP A 217 -0.36 7.68 7.45
C ASP A 217 0.66 7.16 6.41
N TYR A 218 1.79 6.58 6.86
CA TYR A 218 2.88 6.09 5.99
C TYR A 218 2.91 4.57 5.83
N GLY A 219 1.87 3.86 6.25
CA GLY A 219 1.85 2.40 6.20
C GLY A 219 2.30 1.83 4.85
N PRO A 220 3.24 0.85 4.83
CA PRO A 220 3.63 0.17 3.61
C PRO A 220 2.42 -0.51 2.96
N PRO A 221 2.47 -0.84 1.65
CA PRO A 221 1.31 -1.35 0.91
C PRO A 221 0.63 -2.57 1.55
N GLU A 222 1.39 -3.43 2.21
CA GLU A 222 0.92 -4.66 2.86
C GLU A 222 0.15 -4.39 4.15
N ILE A 223 0.39 -3.22 4.77
CA ILE A 223 -0.23 -2.80 6.03
C ILE A 223 -1.34 -1.78 5.76
N GLY A 224 -1.03 -0.78 4.93
CA GLY A 224 -1.92 0.36 4.68
C GLY A 224 -1.84 1.45 5.75
N MET A 225 -2.53 2.57 5.47
CA MET A 225 -2.59 3.74 6.35
C MET A 225 -3.46 3.48 7.57
N TYR A 226 -3.11 4.07 8.69
CA TYR A 226 -3.90 4.08 9.94
C TYR A 226 -4.27 2.71 10.48
N THR A 227 -3.46 1.71 10.21
CA THR A 227 -3.72 0.32 10.61
C THR A 227 -3.23 0.06 12.02
N THR A 228 -4.10 -0.54 12.84
CA THR A 228 -3.73 -1.11 14.14
C THR A 228 -3.01 -2.43 13.92
N LEU A 229 -1.85 -2.60 14.56
CA LEU A 229 -1.00 -3.77 14.41
C LEU A 229 -1.03 -4.64 15.66
N ILE A 230 -0.98 -5.95 15.45
CA ILE A 230 -0.87 -6.92 16.53
C ILE A 230 0.47 -7.65 16.37
N TYR A 231 1.27 -7.69 17.43
CA TYR A 231 2.51 -8.43 17.44
C TYR A 231 2.55 -9.42 18.60
N GLU A 232 3.00 -10.63 18.34
CA GLU A 232 3.65 -11.42 19.37
C GLU A 232 5.14 -11.10 19.30
N LEU A 233 5.70 -10.57 20.39
CA LEU A 233 7.07 -10.10 20.48
C LEU A 233 7.78 -10.80 21.64
N GLU A 234 8.89 -11.48 21.35
CA GLU A 234 9.81 -12.06 22.35
C GLU A 234 11.12 -11.30 22.35
N LEU A 235 11.51 -10.78 23.50
CA LEU A 235 12.84 -10.21 23.70
C LEU A 235 13.81 -11.34 24.04
N VAL A 236 14.70 -11.68 23.10
CA VAL A 236 15.70 -12.74 23.29
C VAL A 236 16.89 -12.23 24.08
N SER A 237 17.46 -11.10 23.69
CA SER A 237 18.58 -10.44 24.34
C SER A 237 18.69 -8.98 23.94
N PHE A 238 19.56 -8.24 24.58
CA PHE A 238 19.96 -6.91 24.13
C PHE A 238 21.44 -6.67 24.44
N SER A 239 22.05 -5.72 23.70
CA SER A 239 23.42 -5.27 23.92
C SER A 239 23.45 -3.76 24.11
N THR A 240 24.18 -3.29 25.10
CA THR A 240 24.37 -1.87 25.35
C THR A 240 25.40 -1.30 24.37
N ASN A 241 24.98 -0.30 23.58
CA ASN A 241 25.88 0.51 22.76
C ASN A 241 26.48 1.70 23.56
N ALA A 242 26.30 1.74 24.90
CA ALA A 242 26.89 2.76 25.71
C ALA A 242 28.41 2.69 25.58
N PRO A 243 29.14 3.81 25.35
CA PRO A 243 30.58 3.83 25.43
C PRO A 243 30.98 3.33 26.81
N PRO A 244 32.09 2.55 26.97
CA PRO A 244 32.50 2.04 28.26
C PRO A 244 32.62 3.21 29.22
N VAL A 245 31.92 3.13 30.38
CA VAL A 245 32.05 4.13 31.44
C VAL A 245 33.50 4.09 31.87
N GLY A 246 34.25 5.12 31.48
CA GLY A 246 35.67 5.22 31.85
C GLY A 246 35.76 5.21 33.35
N ASN A 247 36.38 4.16 33.91
CA ASN A 247 36.83 4.14 35.29
C ASN A 247 37.82 5.31 35.46
N LYS A 248 37.40 6.34 36.20
CA LYS A 248 38.30 7.32 36.77
C LYS A 248 38.85 6.78 38.09
#